data_0645a63ba2e95b8976be4fa84ed5ddaf
#
_entry.id   0645a63ba2e95b8976be4fa84ed5ddaf
#
_cell.length_a   1.000
_cell.length_b   1.000
_cell.length_c   1.000
_cell.angle_alpha   90.00
_cell.angle_beta   90.00
_cell.angle_gamma   90.00
#
_symmetry.space_group_name_H-M   'P 1'
#
loop_
_entity.id
_entity.type
_entity.pdbx_description
1 polymer ?
#
loop_
_entity_poly.entity_id
_entity_poly.type
_entity_poly.pdbx_seq_one_letter_code
_entity_poly.pdbx_strand_id
1 'polypeptide(L)'
;MQAGQRGRSVVLLDHAKKLAEKIRISGGGHCNFTNINTRPENFISGNPDFCRSALARYSPQDFIALLQKHNIRYHEKTLGQLFCDDESDAIIVMLRGECEAAGVKRFMSCEIGEIEYYPSPDDGQGKEEAHKFHVSTSRGDFNADSLVIATGGLSSPNTGATPFGYHVAEQF
;
A
#
# COMPACT_ATOMS: atom_id res chain seq x y z
N MET A 1 5.10 -5.92 1.40
CA MET A 1 5.14 -7.29 0.87
C MET A 1 6.11 -7.40 -0.31
N GLN A 2 5.78 -6.97 -1.53
CA GLN A 2 6.58 -7.17 -2.75
C GLN A 2 8.06 -6.72 -2.65
N ALA A 3 8.33 -5.58 -2.04
CA ALA A 3 9.70 -5.11 -1.85
C ALA A 3 10.50 -6.03 -0.91
N GLY A 4 9.87 -6.47 0.19
CA GLY A 4 10.50 -7.42 1.12
C GLY A 4 10.80 -8.77 0.46
N GLN A 5 9.86 -9.31 -0.33
CA GLN A 5 10.09 -10.55 -1.10
C GLN A 5 11.26 -10.44 -2.10
N ARG A 6 11.61 -9.21 -2.50
CA ARG A 6 12.78 -8.90 -3.35
C ARG A 6 14.05 -8.60 -2.53
N GLY A 7 14.07 -8.92 -1.25
CA GLY A 7 15.22 -8.74 -0.37
C GLY A 7 15.46 -7.31 0.12
N ARG A 8 14.48 -6.41 0.00
CA ARG A 8 14.59 -5.04 0.52
C ARG A 8 14.18 -5.00 1.99
N SER A 9 14.90 -4.21 2.79
CA SER A 9 14.46 -3.83 4.13
C SER A 9 13.27 -2.88 4.00
N VAL A 10 12.14 -3.23 4.62
CA VAL A 10 10.89 -2.47 4.46
C VAL A 10 10.31 -2.12 5.83
N VAL A 11 9.99 -0.84 5.99
CA VAL A 11 9.22 -0.32 7.12
C VAL A 11 7.88 0.20 6.59
N LEU A 12 6.79 -0.16 7.25
CA LEU A 12 5.45 0.35 7.01
C LEU A 12 5.02 1.17 8.22
N LEU A 13 4.73 2.43 7.99
CA LEU A 13 4.25 3.38 8.99
C LEU A 13 2.77 3.66 8.73
N ASP A 14 1.93 3.58 9.76
CA ASP A 14 0.50 3.87 9.63
C ASP A 14 0.00 4.60 10.89
N HIS A 15 -0.68 5.73 10.70
CA HIS A 15 -1.28 6.49 11.79
C HIS A 15 -2.49 5.80 12.40
N ALA A 16 -3.12 4.87 11.68
CA ALA A 16 -4.27 4.13 12.16
C ALA A 16 -3.92 3.22 13.36
N LYS A 17 -4.88 3.06 14.26
CA LYS A 17 -4.76 2.14 15.39
C LYS A 17 -4.90 0.67 14.96
N LYS A 18 -5.70 0.42 13.94
CA LYS A 18 -5.97 -0.92 13.41
C LYS A 18 -5.53 -1.01 11.96
N LEU A 19 -4.96 -2.15 11.62
CA LEU A 19 -4.51 -2.44 10.26
C LEU A 19 -5.71 -2.57 9.32
N ALA A 20 -5.55 -1.97 8.11
CA ALA A 20 -6.44 -2.20 6.97
C ALA A 20 -7.92 -1.83 7.19
N GLU A 21 -8.18 -0.71 7.86
CA GLU A 21 -9.55 -0.24 8.14
C GLU A 21 -10.44 -0.17 6.88
N LYS A 22 -9.88 0.28 5.74
CA LYS A 22 -10.64 0.34 4.49
C LYS A 22 -11.04 -1.04 3.97
N ILE A 23 -10.17 -2.03 4.10
CA ILE A 23 -10.48 -3.43 3.74
C ILE A 23 -11.60 -3.95 4.64
N ARG A 24 -11.49 -3.68 5.94
CA ARG A 24 -12.41 -4.15 6.97
C ARG A 24 -13.85 -3.73 6.72
N ILE A 25 -14.08 -2.51 6.26
CA ILE A 25 -15.43 -1.98 6.02
C ILE A 25 -15.90 -2.11 4.59
N SER A 26 -15.01 -2.44 3.65
CA SER A 26 -15.37 -2.52 2.24
C SER A 26 -16.35 -3.66 1.98
N GLY A 27 -17.26 -3.46 1.01
CA GLY A 27 -18.22 -4.48 0.63
C GLY A 27 -19.17 -4.91 1.76
N GLY A 28 -19.43 -4.05 2.75
CA GLY A 28 -20.27 -4.39 3.89
C GLY A 28 -19.62 -5.41 4.85
N GLY A 29 -18.28 -5.42 4.92
CA GLY A 29 -17.53 -6.36 5.75
C GLY A 29 -16.99 -7.60 5.02
N HIS A 30 -17.45 -7.86 3.79
CA HIS A 30 -17.00 -9.00 2.98
C HIS A 30 -15.85 -8.68 2.00
N CYS A 31 -15.33 -7.47 2.04
CA CYS A 31 -14.27 -6.99 1.17
C CYS A 31 -14.52 -7.21 -0.34
N ASN A 32 -14.95 -6.18 -1.04
CA ASN A 32 -14.84 -6.15 -2.49
C ASN A 32 -13.35 -5.99 -2.86
N PHE A 33 -12.66 -7.10 -3.10
CA PHE A 33 -11.19 -7.07 -3.20
C PHE A 33 -10.68 -6.82 -4.61
N THR A 34 -11.44 -7.13 -5.64
CA THR A 34 -11.10 -6.81 -7.05
C THR A 34 -12.32 -6.89 -7.97
N ASN A 35 -12.10 -6.53 -9.23
CA ASN A 35 -13.03 -6.76 -10.32
C ASN A 35 -12.29 -7.42 -11.47
N ILE A 36 -12.80 -8.56 -11.97
CA ILE A 36 -12.17 -9.34 -13.06
C ILE A 36 -12.08 -8.57 -14.37
N ASN A 37 -12.94 -7.55 -14.54
CA ASN A 37 -13.00 -6.70 -15.74
C ASN A 37 -12.15 -5.43 -15.62
N THR A 38 -11.31 -5.31 -14.58
CA THR A 38 -10.47 -4.12 -14.40
C THR A 38 -9.52 -3.91 -15.58
N ARG A 39 -9.59 -2.71 -16.16
CA ARG A 39 -8.79 -2.27 -17.30
C ARG A 39 -8.32 -0.83 -17.08
N PRO A 40 -7.26 -0.37 -17.75
CA PRO A 40 -6.82 1.02 -17.65
C PRO A 40 -7.94 2.05 -17.93
N GLU A 41 -8.83 1.73 -18.84
CA GLU A 41 -9.94 2.58 -19.25
C GLU A 41 -10.99 2.81 -18.13
N ASN A 42 -10.97 2.01 -17.08
CA ASN A 42 -11.82 2.20 -15.88
C ASN A 42 -11.28 3.29 -14.94
N PHE A 43 -10.06 3.78 -15.16
CA PHE A 43 -9.41 4.80 -14.33
C PHE A 43 -9.45 6.15 -15.02
N ILE A 44 -10.40 6.99 -14.64
CA ILE A 44 -10.59 8.31 -15.22
C ILE A 44 -9.66 9.30 -14.53
N SER A 45 -8.73 9.88 -15.29
CA SER A 45 -7.79 10.88 -14.79
C SER A 45 -7.31 11.79 -15.92
N GLY A 46 -6.60 12.87 -15.59
CA GLY A 46 -5.92 13.72 -16.56
C GLY A 46 -4.78 13.02 -17.32
N ASN A 47 -4.29 11.89 -16.80
CA ASN A 47 -3.32 11.02 -17.46
C ASN A 47 -3.89 9.61 -17.61
N PRO A 48 -4.50 9.26 -18.77
CA PRO A 48 -5.12 7.95 -18.97
C PRO A 48 -4.13 6.78 -18.96
N ASP A 49 -2.85 7.04 -19.14
CA ASP A 49 -1.81 6.01 -19.16
C ASP A 49 -1.19 5.74 -17.78
N PHE A 50 -1.52 6.55 -16.76
CA PHE A 50 -0.93 6.49 -15.43
C PHE A 50 -0.95 5.09 -14.80
N CYS A 51 -2.06 4.36 -14.91
CA CYS A 51 -2.22 3.05 -14.28
C CYS A 51 -1.80 1.86 -15.16
N ARG A 52 -1.52 2.05 -16.47
CA ARG A 52 -1.26 0.96 -17.42
C ARG A 52 -0.12 0.04 -16.98
N SER A 53 1.02 0.61 -16.61
CA SER A 53 2.18 -0.19 -16.23
C SER A 53 1.96 -0.94 -14.90
N ALA A 54 1.21 -0.35 -13.96
CA ALA A 54 0.88 -0.98 -12.70
C ALA A 54 -0.05 -2.17 -12.91
N LEU A 55 -1.13 -2.00 -13.68
CA LEU A 55 -2.09 -3.06 -13.99
C LEU A 55 -1.50 -4.18 -14.84
N ALA A 56 -0.55 -3.87 -15.75
CA ALA A 56 0.17 -4.86 -16.53
C ALA A 56 1.12 -5.71 -15.68
N ARG A 57 1.64 -5.16 -14.56
CA ARG A 57 2.56 -5.87 -13.65
C ARG A 57 1.87 -6.60 -12.51
N TYR A 58 0.68 -6.19 -12.16
CA TYR A 58 -0.12 -6.81 -11.11
C TYR A 58 -1.60 -6.70 -11.49
N SER A 59 -2.12 -7.76 -12.02
CA SER A 59 -3.47 -7.87 -12.55
C SER A 59 -4.47 -8.32 -11.47
N PRO A 60 -5.79 -8.21 -11.72
CA PRO A 60 -6.79 -8.88 -10.86
C PRO A 60 -6.54 -10.35 -10.66
N GLN A 61 -6.06 -11.05 -11.69
CA GLN A 61 -5.75 -12.49 -11.64
C GLN A 61 -4.60 -12.81 -10.68
N ASP A 62 -3.61 -11.94 -10.57
CA ASP A 62 -2.50 -12.11 -9.62
C ASP A 62 -3.00 -12.02 -8.16
N PHE A 63 -3.95 -11.12 -7.88
CA PHE A 63 -4.54 -11.04 -6.55
C PHE A 63 -5.45 -12.24 -6.25
N ILE A 64 -6.22 -12.70 -7.24
CA ILE A 64 -7.04 -13.93 -7.14
C ILE A 64 -6.13 -15.13 -6.84
N ALA A 65 -5.03 -15.28 -7.57
CA ALA A 65 -4.06 -16.35 -7.33
C ALA A 65 -3.49 -16.31 -5.89
N LEU A 66 -3.29 -15.09 -5.35
CA LEU A 66 -2.85 -14.95 -3.96
C LEU A 66 -3.92 -15.46 -2.97
N LEU A 67 -5.21 -15.14 -3.18
CA LEU A 67 -6.28 -15.66 -2.35
C LEU A 67 -6.35 -17.20 -2.43
N GLN A 68 -6.25 -17.77 -3.63
CA GLN A 68 -6.26 -19.20 -3.86
C GLN A 68 -5.10 -19.91 -3.14
N LYS A 69 -3.89 -19.34 -3.19
CA LYS A 69 -2.72 -19.82 -2.44
C LYS A 69 -2.99 -19.94 -0.92
N HIS A 70 -3.81 -19.04 -0.39
CA HIS A 70 -4.20 -19.01 1.02
C HIS A 70 -5.54 -19.69 1.31
N ASN A 71 -6.13 -20.40 0.33
CA ASN A 71 -7.42 -21.08 0.44
C ASN A 71 -8.57 -20.17 0.89
N ILE A 72 -8.54 -18.88 0.51
CA ILE A 72 -9.60 -17.91 0.80
C ILE A 72 -10.68 -18.07 -0.28
N ARG A 73 -11.90 -18.37 0.15
CA ARG A 73 -13.06 -18.53 -0.73
C ARG A 73 -13.63 -17.17 -1.11
N TYR A 74 -14.15 -17.09 -2.32
CA TYR A 74 -14.74 -15.85 -2.85
C TYR A 74 -15.80 -16.19 -3.91
N HIS A 75 -16.67 -15.22 -4.17
CA HIS A 75 -17.69 -15.30 -5.22
C HIS A 75 -17.74 -14.00 -6.04
N GLU A 76 -18.27 -14.11 -7.26
CA GLU A 76 -18.66 -12.96 -8.06
C GLU A 76 -20.08 -12.53 -7.67
N LYS A 77 -20.26 -11.25 -7.35
CA LYS A 77 -21.57 -10.69 -7.02
C LYS A 77 -22.28 -10.13 -8.23
N THR A 78 -21.70 -9.11 -8.85
CA THR A 78 -22.28 -8.47 -10.04
C THR A 78 -21.18 -7.76 -10.83
N LEU A 79 -21.30 -7.75 -12.17
CA LEU A 79 -20.43 -7.04 -13.09
C LEU A 79 -18.92 -7.30 -12.87
N GLY A 80 -18.57 -8.51 -12.50
CA GLY A 80 -17.18 -8.93 -12.27
C GLY A 80 -16.60 -8.54 -10.90
N GLN A 81 -17.40 -7.98 -9.99
CA GLN A 81 -16.96 -7.66 -8.63
C GLN A 81 -16.80 -8.93 -7.81
N LEU A 82 -15.62 -9.11 -7.19
CA LEU A 82 -15.31 -10.26 -6.36
C LEU A 82 -15.30 -9.89 -4.88
N PHE A 83 -15.97 -10.72 -4.09
CA PHE A 83 -16.11 -10.57 -2.63
C PHE A 83 -15.64 -11.83 -1.92
N CYS A 84 -15.07 -11.69 -0.72
CA CYS A 84 -14.85 -12.85 0.15
C CYS A 84 -16.16 -13.47 0.58
N ASP A 85 -16.18 -14.80 0.65
CA ASP A 85 -17.31 -15.56 1.23
C ASP A 85 -17.37 -15.34 2.75
N ASP A 86 -16.21 -15.37 3.38
CA ASP A 86 -16.02 -15.09 4.78
C ASP A 86 -15.86 -13.56 5.02
N GLU A 87 -15.59 -13.16 6.24
CA GLU A 87 -15.35 -11.76 6.57
C GLU A 87 -14.03 -11.24 5.97
N SER A 88 -13.92 -9.91 5.81
CA SER A 88 -12.73 -9.22 5.32
C SER A 88 -11.45 -9.53 6.12
N ASP A 89 -11.58 -10.04 7.34
CA ASP A 89 -10.47 -10.44 8.19
C ASP A 89 -9.59 -11.53 7.56
N ALA A 90 -10.16 -12.43 6.74
CA ALA A 90 -9.38 -13.43 6.01
C ALA A 90 -8.31 -12.78 5.11
N ILE A 91 -8.69 -11.74 4.35
CA ILE A 91 -7.75 -10.98 3.51
C ILE A 91 -6.73 -10.22 4.36
N ILE A 92 -7.16 -9.62 5.47
CA ILE A 92 -6.26 -8.87 6.36
C ILE A 92 -5.21 -9.80 6.98
N VAL A 93 -5.62 -10.97 7.43
CA VAL A 93 -4.71 -12.00 7.98
C VAL A 93 -3.71 -12.48 6.93
N MET A 94 -4.19 -12.76 5.71
CA MET A 94 -3.35 -13.14 4.58
C MET A 94 -2.29 -12.08 4.28
N LEU A 95 -2.69 -10.82 4.07
CA LEU A 95 -1.77 -9.73 3.73
C LEU A 95 -0.77 -9.46 4.86
N ARG A 96 -1.22 -9.57 6.11
CA ARG A 96 -0.35 -9.47 7.29
C ARG A 96 0.70 -10.57 7.28
N GLY A 97 0.29 -11.82 7.09
CA GLY A 97 1.20 -12.97 7.03
C GLY A 97 2.22 -12.88 5.90
N GLU A 98 1.80 -12.45 4.71
CA GLU A 98 2.71 -12.21 3.58
C GLU A 98 3.71 -11.08 3.86
N CYS A 99 3.30 -10.02 4.58
CA CYS A 99 4.21 -8.97 5.02
C CYS A 99 5.21 -9.47 6.07
N GLU A 100 4.76 -10.26 7.04
CA GLU A 100 5.60 -10.87 8.07
C GLU A 100 6.62 -11.83 7.46
N ALA A 101 6.18 -12.71 6.56
CA ALA A 101 7.06 -13.62 5.83
C ALA A 101 8.10 -12.89 4.96
N ALA A 102 7.76 -11.69 4.47
CA ALA A 102 8.67 -10.82 3.71
C ALA A 102 9.54 -9.91 4.61
N GLY A 103 9.53 -10.07 5.92
CA GLY A 103 10.35 -9.29 6.87
C GLY A 103 9.95 -7.83 7.01
N VAL A 104 8.72 -7.44 6.64
CA VAL A 104 8.24 -6.06 6.76
C VAL A 104 8.02 -5.70 8.23
N LYS A 105 8.71 -4.67 8.70
CA LYS A 105 8.49 -4.08 10.03
C LYS A 105 7.32 -3.10 9.96
N ARG A 106 6.36 -3.20 10.89
CA ARG A 106 5.14 -2.36 10.90
C ARG A 106 5.04 -1.58 12.18
N PHE A 107 4.73 -0.29 12.05
CA PHE A 107 4.50 0.63 13.15
C PHE A 107 3.11 1.26 12.99
N MET A 108 2.17 0.80 13.81
CA MET A 108 0.81 1.33 13.90
C MET A 108 0.73 2.45 14.92
N SER A 109 -0.29 3.29 14.85
CA SER A 109 -0.44 4.50 15.68
C SER A 109 0.85 5.33 15.61
N CYS A 110 1.39 5.49 14.41
CA CYS A 110 2.61 6.19 14.11
C CYS A 110 2.26 7.48 13.37
N GLU A 111 2.29 8.59 14.06
CA GLU A 111 2.08 9.90 13.45
C GLU A 111 3.34 10.29 12.68
N ILE A 112 3.16 10.71 11.44
CA ILE A 112 4.24 11.17 10.57
C ILE A 112 4.39 12.68 10.77
N GLY A 113 5.61 13.11 11.06
CA GLY A 113 6.01 14.51 11.14
C GLY A 113 6.57 14.99 9.81
N GLU A 114 7.77 15.51 9.84
CA GLU A 114 8.45 16.04 8.67
C GLU A 114 9.04 14.92 7.80
N ILE A 115 9.01 15.15 6.49
CA ILE A 115 9.69 14.32 5.49
C ILE A 115 10.69 15.21 4.78
N GLU A 116 11.95 14.84 4.86
CA GLU A 116 13.04 15.55 4.21
C GLU A 116 13.70 14.67 3.15
N TYR A 117 14.14 15.28 2.07
CA TYR A 117 14.88 14.62 1.02
C TYR A 117 16.28 15.21 0.90
N TYR A 118 17.27 14.38 1.04
CA TYR A 118 18.67 14.73 0.86
C TYR A 118 19.19 14.08 -0.41
N PRO A 119 19.39 14.83 -1.50
CA PRO A 119 20.02 14.26 -2.68
C PRO A 119 21.43 13.76 -2.31
N SER A 120 21.76 12.50 -2.68
CA SER A 120 23.13 12.03 -2.54
C SER A 120 24.08 12.98 -3.25
N PRO A 121 25.19 13.42 -2.62
CA PRO A 121 26.24 14.12 -3.33
C PRO A 121 26.78 13.15 -4.42
N ASP A 122 26.71 13.58 -5.66
CA ASP A 122 27.29 12.85 -6.81
C ASP A 122 28.80 13.19 -6.85
N ASP A 123 29.55 12.81 -5.81
CA ASP A 123 30.95 13.24 -5.62
C ASP A 123 31.97 12.12 -5.80
N GLY A 124 31.64 11.02 -6.45
CA GLY A 124 32.60 9.99 -6.89
C GLY A 124 33.58 9.48 -5.80
N GLN A 125 33.43 9.93 -4.58
CA GLN A 125 34.22 9.53 -3.42
C GLN A 125 33.35 8.71 -2.49
N GLY A 126 33.48 7.39 -2.55
CA GLY A 126 32.74 6.36 -1.83
C GLY A 126 32.55 6.61 -0.33
N LYS A 127 31.75 7.62 0.01
CA LYS A 127 31.27 7.83 1.36
C LYS A 127 30.00 7.03 1.58
N GLU A 128 29.86 6.48 2.78
CA GLU A 128 28.74 5.71 3.28
C GLU A 128 27.41 6.20 2.70
N GLU A 129 26.58 5.26 2.23
CA GLU A 129 25.27 5.47 1.63
C GLU A 129 24.41 6.39 2.52
N ALA A 130 24.41 7.68 2.21
CA ALA A 130 23.51 8.61 2.85
C ALA A 130 22.11 8.31 2.36
N HIS A 131 21.23 7.86 3.24
CA HIS A 131 19.83 7.64 2.92
C HIS A 131 19.20 8.94 2.38
N LYS A 132 18.38 8.79 1.32
CA LYS A 132 17.80 9.94 0.61
C LYS A 132 16.64 10.59 1.35
N PHE A 133 15.87 9.79 2.11
CA PHE A 133 14.71 10.26 2.84
C PHE A 133 14.92 10.11 4.33
N HIS A 134 14.61 11.18 5.06
CA HIS A 134 14.48 11.19 6.51
C HIS A 134 13.02 11.46 6.85
N VAL A 135 12.45 10.63 7.73
CA VAL A 135 11.04 10.73 8.14
C VAL A 135 10.99 10.77 9.65
N SER A 136 10.63 11.91 10.23
CA SER A 136 10.39 12.04 11.66
C SER A 136 9.01 11.51 12.02
N THR A 137 8.89 10.83 13.14
CA THR A 137 7.60 10.26 13.58
C THR A 137 7.45 10.23 15.09
N SER A 138 6.23 9.99 15.56
CA SER A 138 5.96 9.77 16.99
C SER A 138 6.59 8.46 17.55
N ARG A 139 7.18 7.62 16.69
CA ARG A 139 7.85 6.36 17.04
C ARG A 139 9.37 6.39 16.83
N GLY A 140 9.94 7.59 16.63
CA GLY A 140 11.34 7.81 16.29
C GLY A 140 11.51 8.10 14.81
N ASP A 141 12.75 8.28 14.39
CA ASP A 141 13.09 8.69 13.03
C ASP A 141 13.44 7.48 12.17
N PHE A 142 13.11 7.57 10.90
CA PHE A 142 13.39 6.55 9.91
C PHE A 142 14.14 7.14 8.72
N ASN A 143 15.19 6.43 8.29
CA ASN A 143 15.95 6.77 7.10
C ASN A 143 15.69 5.71 6.02
N ALA A 144 15.55 6.14 4.77
CA ALA A 144 15.29 5.24 3.66
C ALA A 144 15.84 5.77 2.33
N ASP A 145 16.23 4.85 1.44
CA ASP A 145 16.66 5.19 0.07
C ASP A 145 15.47 5.51 -0.84
N SER A 146 14.31 4.99 -0.50
CA SER A 146 13.07 5.18 -1.26
C SER A 146 11.88 5.32 -0.33
N LEU A 147 11.01 6.25 -0.64
CA LEU A 147 9.76 6.50 0.06
C LEU A 147 8.56 6.19 -0.84
N VAL A 148 7.57 5.50 -0.30
CA VAL A 148 6.30 5.24 -0.99
C VAL A 148 5.16 5.85 -0.19
N ILE A 149 4.45 6.78 -0.79
CA ILE A 149 3.22 7.34 -0.23
C ILE A 149 2.04 6.50 -0.70
N ALA A 150 1.44 5.77 0.24
CA ALA A 150 0.36 4.82 -0.03
C ALA A 150 -0.88 5.09 0.85
N THR A 151 -1.11 6.36 1.18
CA THR A 151 -2.16 6.80 2.12
C THR A 151 -3.57 6.80 1.53
N GLY A 152 -3.70 6.56 0.23
CA GLY A 152 -4.97 6.65 -0.49
C GLY A 152 -5.44 8.10 -0.67
N GLY A 153 -6.64 8.25 -1.21
CA GLY A 153 -7.27 9.55 -1.44
C GLY A 153 -8.35 9.87 -0.41
N LEU A 154 -9.00 11.03 -0.56
CA LEU A 154 -9.98 11.59 0.38
C LEU A 154 -11.38 10.94 0.29
N SER A 155 -11.57 9.91 -0.53
CA SER A 155 -12.89 9.33 -0.81
C SER A 155 -13.58 8.63 0.38
N SER A 156 -12.87 8.40 1.46
CA SER A 156 -13.39 7.69 2.64
C SER A 156 -12.95 8.34 3.95
N PRO A 157 -13.49 9.49 4.32
CA PRO A 157 -13.09 10.23 5.54
C PRO A 157 -13.22 9.38 6.82
N ASN A 158 -14.26 8.55 6.88
CA ASN A 158 -14.54 7.69 8.03
C ASN A 158 -13.48 6.58 8.26
N THR A 159 -12.57 6.37 7.32
CA THR A 159 -11.47 5.41 7.43
C THR A 159 -10.14 6.07 7.78
N GLY A 160 -10.15 7.32 8.21
CA GLY A 160 -8.94 8.08 8.56
C GLY A 160 -8.22 8.68 7.34
N ALA A 161 -8.92 8.81 6.20
CA ALA A 161 -8.35 9.48 5.03
C ALA A 161 -8.02 10.94 5.35
N THR A 162 -6.81 11.37 5.04
CA THR A 162 -6.31 12.74 5.24
C THR A 162 -5.68 13.27 3.96
N PRO A 163 -5.53 14.60 3.80
CA PRO A 163 -4.84 15.19 2.65
C PRO A 163 -3.31 15.01 2.69
N PHE A 164 -2.77 14.26 3.63
CA PHE A 164 -1.34 14.08 3.84
C PHE A 164 -0.58 13.73 2.55
N GLY A 165 -1.08 12.75 1.78
CA GLY A 165 -0.42 12.33 0.53
C GLY A 165 -0.36 13.43 -0.52
N TYR A 166 -1.36 14.33 -0.55
CA TYR A 166 -1.34 15.50 -1.44
C TYR A 166 -0.32 16.52 -0.99
N HIS A 167 -0.25 16.83 0.32
CA HIS A 167 0.75 17.77 0.86
C HIS A 167 2.18 17.28 0.60
N VAL A 168 2.42 15.97 0.76
CA VAL A 168 3.74 15.39 0.42
C VAL A 168 4.03 15.50 -1.07
N ALA A 169 3.04 15.27 -1.94
CA ALA A 169 3.21 15.40 -3.38
C ALA A 169 3.44 16.86 -3.84
N GLU A 170 2.93 17.84 -3.09
CA GLU A 170 3.19 19.27 -3.34
C GLU A 170 4.58 19.70 -2.88
N GLN A 171 5.16 18.99 -1.92
CA GLN A 171 6.48 19.26 -1.38
C GLN A 171 7.61 18.83 -2.33
N PHE A 172 7.40 17.77 -3.13
CA PHE A 172 8.40 17.15 -4.02
C PHE A 172 8.00 17.21 -5.50
#